data_4603afa85f25e777d3d6424a22fc3dd5
#
_entry.id   4603afa85f25e777d3d6424a22fc3dd5
#
_cell.length_a   1.000
_cell.length_b   1.000
_cell.length_c   1.000
_cell.angle_alpha   90.00
_cell.angle_beta   90.00
_cell.angle_gamma   90.00
#
_symmetry.space_group_name_H-M   'P 1'
#
loop_
_entity.id
_entity.type
_entity.pdbx_description
1 polymer ?
#
loop_
_entity_poly.entity_id
_entity_poly.type
_entity_poly.pdbx_seq_one_letter_code
_entity_poly.pdbx_strand_id
1 'polypeptide(L)'
;MNNKATLELGNKPVGKLLMQYSLPAIIAMTASSLYNMVDSIFIGQGVGPMAISGLALTFPFMNLGAAFGAGVGVGASTCISVKLGQKDYNTAQRVLGNTVTLNLIIGLAFSIVSLLFLDPILYFFGASEQTLPYAKDYMVIVLMGNVFSHMYFGMNAVLRASGKPRQAMYATIFTVVLNTILDPIFIYPLNMGIQGAAYATILSQMLALVWQMRIFSNKNELLHLKRGIYGLKKAIVKNILAIGLSPFSMNVCACIVVIFINKGLLMYSGDLAVGAYGIANKVCFIFVMVNMGLTQGMQPIAGYNYGAQKLDRLMRVLSLATIAGTVITTIGFLVAELIPGPCARLFTTDQQLIDLSVNGLRIMMAAFMLVGSQMVITNFFQSIGKAKISMFLSLSRQMLFLFPMLLILPTFMGVDGVWWSMPISDTIAEIVAVVMMYTYMKKFKKQHNLSMANEKH
;
A
#
# COMPACT_ATOMS: atom_id res chain seq x y z
N MET A 1 30.44 9.63 -9.49
CA MET A 1 29.11 9.29 -8.94
C MET A 1 28.13 9.13 -10.10
N ASN A 2 27.45 8.01 -10.19
CA ASN A 2 26.57 7.72 -11.32
C ASN A 2 25.22 8.43 -11.14
N ASN A 3 25.11 9.66 -11.67
CA ASN A 3 23.91 10.51 -11.53
C ASN A 3 22.87 10.25 -12.64
N LYS A 4 23.15 9.32 -13.57
CA LYS A 4 22.36 9.16 -14.80
C LYS A 4 20.88 8.86 -14.52
N ALA A 5 20.60 7.90 -13.64
CA ALA A 5 19.23 7.49 -13.31
C ALA A 5 18.42 8.63 -12.63
N THR A 6 19.07 9.41 -11.78
CA THR A 6 18.45 10.56 -11.10
C THR A 6 18.19 11.71 -12.08
N LEU A 7 19.13 11.98 -13.00
CA LEU A 7 18.96 13.02 -14.02
C LEU A 7 17.87 12.68 -15.04
N GLU A 8 17.64 11.40 -15.31
CA GLU A 8 16.55 10.95 -16.19
C GLU A 8 15.18 11.39 -15.68
N LEU A 9 14.96 11.42 -14.34
CA LEU A 9 13.70 11.87 -13.72
C LEU A 9 13.32 13.30 -14.14
N GLY A 10 14.32 14.15 -14.38
CA GLY A 10 14.12 15.54 -14.77
C GLY A 10 14.16 15.80 -16.27
N ASN A 11 14.63 14.87 -17.10
CA ASN A 11 14.94 15.14 -18.51
C ASN A 11 14.24 14.20 -19.49
N LYS A 12 14.04 12.92 -19.13
CA LYS A 12 13.40 11.93 -20.00
C LYS A 12 11.91 12.24 -20.22
N PRO A 13 11.31 11.91 -21.37
CA PRO A 13 9.88 12.11 -21.61
C PRO A 13 9.03 11.48 -20.50
N VAL A 14 8.08 12.25 -19.96
CA VAL A 14 7.30 11.89 -18.75
C VAL A 14 6.53 10.59 -18.93
N GLY A 15 5.91 10.37 -20.10
CA GLY A 15 5.16 9.13 -20.39
C GLY A 15 6.05 7.88 -20.34
N LYS A 16 7.29 7.97 -20.91
CA LYS A 16 8.27 6.87 -20.85
C LYS A 16 8.74 6.61 -19.41
N LEU A 17 8.94 7.68 -18.63
CA LEU A 17 9.30 7.56 -17.22
C LEU A 17 8.18 6.90 -16.42
N LEU A 18 6.94 7.34 -16.59
CA LEU A 18 5.80 6.78 -15.89
C LEU A 18 5.69 5.27 -16.18
N MET A 19 5.79 4.85 -17.44
CA MET A 19 5.84 3.41 -17.79
C MET A 19 7.03 2.69 -17.15
N GLN A 20 8.22 3.28 -17.21
CA GLN A 20 9.45 2.69 -16.67
C GLN A 20 9.39 2.45 -15.16
N TYR A 21 8.66 3.29 -14.41
CA TYR A 21 8.51 3.21 -12.97
C TYR A 21 7.26 2.45 -12.53
N SER A 22 6.13 2.67 -13.23
CA SER A 22 4.85 2.07 -12.86
C SER A 22 4.75 0.60 -13.24
N LEU A 23 5.24 0.19 -14.43
CA LEU A 23 5.14 -1.20 -14.85
C LEU A 23 5.87 -2.17 -13.88
N PRO A 24 7.12 -1.91 -13.45
CA PRO A 24 7.75 -2.73 -12.42
C PRO A 24 6.98 -2.74 -11.09
N ALA A 25 6.43 -1.60 -10.68
CA ALA A 25 5.66 -1.51 -9.44
C ALA A 25 4.33 -2.28 -9.53
N ILE A 26 3.63 -2.22 -10.66
CA ILE A 26 2.41 -2.99 -10.93
C ILE A 26 2.71 -4.48 -10.87
N ILE A 27 3.75 -4.94 -11.56
CA ILE A 27 4.17 -6.35 -11.54
C ILE A 27 4.46 -6.80 -10.10
N ALA A 28 5.21 -6.01 -9.34
CA ALA A 28 5.53 -6.30 -7.95
C ALA A 28 4.29 -6.38 -7.05
N MET A 29 3.35 -5.44 -7.18
CA MET A 29 2.11 -5.42 -6.41
C MET A 29 1.21 -6.62 -6.74
N THR A 30 1.07 -6.94 -8.03
CA THR A 30 0.29 -8.10 -8.49
C THR A 30 0.90 -9.41 -8.01
N ALA A 31 2.22 -9.57 -8.11
CA ALA A 31 2.93 -10.74 -7.62
C ALA A 31 2.77 -10.92 -6.11
N SER A 32 2.87 -9.83 -5.34
CA SER A 32 2.65 -9.87 -3.88
C SER A 32 1.22 -10.25 -3.51
N SER A 33 0.24 -9.82 -4.29
CA SER A 33 -1.17 -10.19 -4.05
C SER A 33 -1.42 -11.68 -4.31
N LEU A 34 -0.88 -12.22 -5.41
CA LEU A 34 -1.01 -13.64 -5.75
C LEU A 34 -0.30 -14.54 -4.73
N TYR A 35 0.86 -14.12 -4.25
CA TYR A 35 1.61 -14.83 -3.24
C TYR A 35 0.80 -15.06 -1.94
N ASN A 36 0.12 -14.04 -1.43
CA ASN A 36 -0.72 -14.19 -0.23
C ASN A 36 -1.82 -15.26 -0.40
N MET A 37 -2.33 -15.46 -1.61
CA MET A 37 -3.28 -16.54 -1.91
C MET A 37 -2.58 -17.91 -1.87
N VAL A 38 -1.40 -18.02 -2.46
CA VAL A 38 -0.64 -19.28 -2.53
C VAL A 38 -0.20 -19.73 -1.14
N ASP A 39 0.30 -18.83 -0.31
CA ASP A 39 0.67 -19.09 1.08
C ASP A 39 -0.51 -19.64 1.89
N SER A 40 -1.68 -19.02 1.77
CA SER A 40 -2.92 -19.50 2.42
C SER A 40 -3.32 -20.91 1.95
N ILE A 41 -3.09 -21.25 0.67
CA ILE A 41 -3.38 -22.58 0.12
C ILE A 41 -2.44 -23.63 0.75
N PHE A 42 -1.14 -23.37 0.82
CA PHE A 42 -0.17 -24.28 1.43
C PHE A 42 -0.45 -24.53 2.91
N ILE A 43 -0.77 -23.48 3.68
CA ILE A 43 -1.14 -23.61 5.10
C ILE A 43 -2.41 -24.45 5.23
N GLY A 44 -3.42 -24.19 4.41
CA GLY A 44 -4.69 -24.90 4.47
C GLY A 44 -4.60 -26.37 4.16
N GLN A 45 -3.84 -26.71 3.14
CA GLN A 45 -3.65 -28.10 2.73
C GLN A 45 -2.66 -28.87 3.62
N GLY A 46 -1.64 -28.16 4.13
CA GLY A 46 -0.56 -28.78 4.89
C GLY A 46 -0.78 -28.89 6.38
N VAL A 47 -1.54 -27.95 6.98
CA VAL A 47 -1.73 -27.88 8.44
C VAL A 47 -3.19 -28.10 8.81
N GLY A 48 -4.12 -27.61 8.00
CA GLY A 48 -5.55 -27.83 8.19
C GLY A 48 -6.38 -26.56 8.44
N PRO A 49 -7.70 -26.70 8.60
CA PRO A 49 -8.63 -25.59 8.66
C PRO A 49 -8.46 -24.70 9.89
N MET A 50 -8.05 -25.24 11.03
CA MET A 50 -7.80 -24.45 12.25
C MET A 50 -6.58 -23.52 12.09
N ALA A 51 -5.57 -23.96 11.33
CA ALA A 51 -4.42 -23.12 11.02
C ALA A 51 -4.78 -21.97 10.08
N ILE A 52 -5.65 -22.19 9.08
CA ILE A 52 -6.20 -21.12 8.23
C ILE A 52 -6.96 -20.11 9.07
N SER A 53 -7.81 -20.59 9.98
CA SER A 53 -8.58 -19.72 10.88
C SER A 53 -7.65 -18.90 11.78
N GLY A 54 -6.62 -19.53 12.33
CA GLY A 54 -5.58 -18.84 13.10
C GLY A 54 -4.85 -17.77 12.28
N LEU A 55 -4.45 -18.11 11.05
CA LEU A 55 -3.80 -17.16 10.13
C LEU A 55 -4.73 -15.98 9.78
N ALA A 56 -5.98 -16.25 9.49
CA ALA A 56 -6.95 -15.19 9.15
C ALA A 56 -7.11 -14.16 10.27
N LEU A 57 -7.04 -14.58 11.53
CA LEU A 57 -7.09 -13.69 12.69
C LEU A 57 -5.84 -12.83 12.84
N THR A 58 -4.69 -13.30 12.37
CA THR A 58 -3.44 -12.53 12.42
C THR A 58 -3.32 -11.50 11.31
N PHE A 59 -4.06 -11.66 10.23
CA PHE A 59 -3.93 -10.84 9.02
C PHE A 59 -4.14 -9.32 9.24
N PRO A 60 -5.17 -8.86 9.98
CA PRO A 60 -5.33 -7.43 10.26
C PRO A 60 -4.15 -6.87 11.08
N PHE A 61 -3.63 -7.65 12.02
CA PHE A 61 -2.51 -7.25 12.86
C PHE A 61 -1.18 -7.20 12.07
N MET A 62 -0.96 -8.17 11.19
CA MET A 62 0.18 -8.16 10.26
C MET A 62 0.14 -6.94 9.33
N ASN A 63 -1.04 -6.61 8.79
CA ASN A 63 -1.23 -5.42 7.97
C ASN A 63 -0.90 -4.13 8.73
N LEU A 64 -1.27 -4.06 10.00
CA LEU A 64 -0.90 -2.94 10.86
C LEU A 64 0.64 -2.84 11.01
N GLY A 65 1.32 -3.94 11.27
CA GLY A 65 2.78 -4.00 11.31
C GLY A 65 3.42 -3.55 10.00
N ALA A 66 2.96 -4.08 8.88
CA ALA A 66 3.44 -3.70 7.55
C ALA A 66 3.19 -2.21 7.25
N ALA A 67 2.09 -1.63 7.74
CA ALA A 67 1.76 -0.22 7.56
C ALA A 67 2.79 0.72 8.23
N PHE A 68 3.38 0.33 9.36
CA PHE A 68 4.46 1.11 9.99
C PHE A 68 5.72 1.15 9.11
N GLY A 69 6.18 -0.01 8.63
CA GLY A 69 7.37 -0.09 7.76
C GLY A 69 7.16 0.61 6.42
N ALA A 70 6.00 0.38 5.81
CA ALA A 70 5.61 1.04 4.56
C ALA A 70 5.46 2.56 4.73
N GLY A 71 4.91 3.03 5.85
CA GLY A 71 4.77 4.45 6.16
C GLY A 71 6.12 5.16 6.22
N VAL A 72 7.09 4.60 6.93
CA VAL A 72 8.47 5.12 6.97
C VAL A 72 9.08 5.11 5.57
N GLY A 73 8.90 4.02 4.81
CA GLY A 73 9.42 3.89 3.45
C GLY A 73 8.85 4.94 2.49
N VAL A 74 7.55 5.16 2.51
CA VAL A 74 6.86 6.16 1.68
C VAL A 74 7.29 7.57 2.05
N GLY A 75 7.35 7.88 3.35
CA GLY A 75 7.82 9.19 3.82
C GLY A 75 9.26 9.48 3.40
N ALA A 76 10.14 8.51 3.54
CA ALA A 76 11.54 8.60 3.13
C ALA A 76 11.69 8.74 1.61
N SER A 77 10.97 7.93 0.84
CA SER A 77 10.96 7.95 -0.62
C SER A 77 10.56 9.33 -1.16
N THR A 78 9.51 9.93 -0.60
CA THR A 78 9.08 11.29 -0.94
C THR A 78 10.15 12.32 -0.59
N CYS A 79 10.68 12.29 0.64
CA CYS A 79 11.74 13.23 1.06
C CYS A 79 12.97 13.12 0.16
N ILE A 80 13.42 11.90 -0.15
CA ILE A 80 14.56 11.66 -1.06
C ILE A 80 14.27 12.23 -2.44
N SER A 81 13.13 11.91 -3.04
CA SER A 81 12.78 12.35 -4.39
C SER A 81 12.76 13.87 -4.51
N VAL A 82 12.14 14.56 -3.56
CA VAL A 82 12.09 16.03 -3.51
C VAL A 82 13.52 16.62 -3.35
N LYS A 83 14.32 16.05 -2.43
CA LYS A 83 15.69 16.52 -2.18
C LYS A 83 16.62 16.30 -3.37
N LEU A 84 16.47 15.18 -4.07
CA LEU A 84 17.19 14.93 -5.33
C LEU A 84 16.82 15.95 -6.42
N GLY A 85 15.54 16.31 -6.52
CA GLY A 85 15.08 17.37 -7.41
C GLY A 85 15.66 18.75 -7.07
N GLN A 86 15.79 19.05 -5.78
CA GLN A 86 16.44 20.26 -5.26
C GLN A 86 17.97 20.24 -5.38
N LYS A 87 18.56 19.14 -5.86
CA LYS A 87 20.01 18.87 -5.88
C LYS A 87 20.66 18.87 -4.47
N ASP A 88 19.87 18.72 -3.41
CA ASP A 88 20.34 18.61 -2.02
C ASP A 88 20.69 17.14 -1.72
N TYR A 89 21.78 16.68 -2.31
CA TYR A 89 22.24 15.29 -2.18
C TYR A 89 22.66 14.93 -0.76
N ASN A 90 23.14 15.91 0.01
CA ASN A 90 23.56 15.69 1.39
C ASN A 90 22.37 15.36 2.29
N THR A 91 21.28 16.09 2.15
CA THR A 91 20.05 15.78 2.91
C THR A 91 19.42 14.48 2.42
N ALA A 92 19.37 14.22 1.11
CA ALA A 92 18.89 12.96 0.56
C ALA A 92 19.66 11.76 1.13
N GLN A 93 20.99 11.87 1.21
CA GLN A 93 21.87 10.87 1.80
C GLN A 93 21.59 10.64 3.30
N ARG A 94 21.30 11.70 4.05
CA ARG A 94 20.92 11.60 5.47
C ARG A 94 19.53 11.00 5.67
N VAL A 95 18.60 11.27 4.75
CA VAL A 95 17.27 10.63 4.76
C VAL A 95 17.41 9.11 4.63
N LEU A 96 18.28 8.62 3.74
CA LEU A 96 18.56 7.17 3.63
C LEU A 96 19.00 6.58 4.98
N GLY A 97 19.99 7.18 5.65
CA GLY A 97 20.47 6.69 6.95
C GLY A 97 19.41 6.78 8.06
N ASN A 98 18.66 7.89 8.11
CA ASN A 98 17.57 8.05 9.07
C ASN A 98 16.45 7.02 8.83
N THR A 99 16.20 6.62 7.57
CA THR A 99 15.23 5.57 7.23
C THR A 99 15.64 4.23 7.80
N VAL A 100 16.92 3.86 7.68
CA VAL A 100 17.47 2.64 8.28
C VAL A 100 17.27 2.65 9.79
N THR A 101 17.65 3.73 10.46
CA THR A 101 17.54 3.85 11.91
C THR A 101 16.08 3.86 12.38
N LEU A 102 15.19 4.57 11.68
CA LEU A 102 13.76 4.62 12.02
C LEU A 102 13.08 3.26 11.85
N ASN A 103 13.33 2.55 10.75
CA ASN A 103 12.78 1.21 10.56
C ASN A 103 13.28 0.22 11.62
N LEU A 104 14.54 0.35 12.03
CA LEU A 104 15.09 -0.47 13.10
C LEU A 104 14.39 -0.17 14.44
N ILE A 105 14.28 1.10 14.83
CA ILE A 105 13.66 1.51 16.11
C ILE A 105 12.16 1.15 16.12
N ILE A 106 11.43 1.52 15.10
CA ILE A 106 9.98 1.27 15.01
C ILE A 106 9.70 -0.24 14.91
N GLY A 107 10.48 -0.97 14.10
CA GLY A 107 10.36 -2.41 13.99
C GLY A 107 10.62 -3.13 15.31
N LEU A 108 11.68 -2.77 16.03
CA LEU A 108 11.98 -3.32 17.37
C LEU A 108 10.90 -2.95 18.39
N ALA A 109 10.49 -1.68 18.44
CA ALA A 109 9.46 -1.23 19.38
C ALA A 109 8.13 -1.97 19.13
N PHE A 110 7.70 -2.07 17.85
CA PHE A 110 6.50 -2.81 17.50
C PHE A 110 6.61 -4.28 17.87
N SER A 111 7.74 -4.93 17.58
CA SER A 111 7.97 -6.35 17.93
C SER A 111 7.92 -6.58 19.43
N ILE A 112 8.63 -5.78 20.22
CA ILE A 112 8.70 -5.94 21.67
C ILE A 112 7.33 -5.73 22.30
N VAL A 113 6.64 -4.62 21.97
CA VAL A 113 5.31 -4.33 22.52
C VAL A 113 4.31 -5.42 22.10
N SER A 114 4.33 -5.85 20.84
CA SER A 114 3.42 -6.86 20.34
C SER A 114 3.67 -8.24 20.96
N LEU A 115 4.92 -8.64 21.20
CA LEU A 115 5.25 -9.91 21.86
C LEU A 115 4.83 -9.90 23.33
N LEU A 116 4.98 -8.78 24.03
CA LEU A 116 4.58 -8.65 25.43
C LEU A 116 3.04 -8.76 25.62
N PHE A 117 2.28 -8.28 24.66
CA PHE A 117 0.82 -8.26 24.70
C PHE A 117 0.17 -9.17 23.65
N LEU A 118 0.86 -10.21 23.18
CA LEU A 118 0.43 -11.03 22.05
C LEU A 118 -0.90 -11.71 22.30
N ASP A 119 -1.08 -12.38 23.43
CA ASP A 119 -2.32 -13.09 23.75
C ASP A 119 -3.54 -12.14 23.83
N PRO A 120 -3.47 -11.02 24.59
CA PRO A 120 -4.55 -10.02 24.56
C PRO A 120 -4.85 -9.46 23.16
N ILE A 121 -3.82 -9.22 22.34
CA ILE A 121 -4.00 -8.74 20.98
C ILE A 121 -4.73 -9.77 20.11
N LEU A 122 -4.34 -11.04 20.17
CA LEU A 122 -4.97 -12.10 19.40
C LEU A 122 -6.43 -12.34 19.85
N TYR A 123 -6.72 -12.30 21.14
CA TYR A 123 -8.09 -12.36 21.64
C TYR A 123 -8.92 -11.16 21.18
N PHE A 124 -8.36 -9.97 21.15
CA PHE A 124 -9.03 -8.77 20.63
C PHE A 124 -9.42 -8.92 19.15
N PHE A 125 -8.59 -9.60 18.35
CA PHE A 125 -8.89 -9.91 16.95
C PHE A 125 -9.81 -11.15 16.77
N GLY A 126 -10.27 -11.77 17.86
CA GLY A 126 -11.27 -12.84 17.82
C GLY A 126 -10.70 -14.25 17.94
N ALA A 127 -9.48 -14.42 18.44
CA ALA A 127 -8.92 -15.75 18.70
C ALA A 127 -9.77 -16.49 19.75
N SER A 128 -10.02 -17.78 19.51
CA SER A 128 -10.58 -18.73 20.46
C SER A 128 -9.48 -19.58 21.10
N GLU A 129 -9.80 -20.33 22.14
CA GLU A 129 -8.86 -21.29 22.74
C GLU A 129 -8.33 -22.30 21.71
N GLN A 130 -9.10 -22.63 20.66
CA GLN A 130 -8.71 -23.56 19.61
C GLN A 130 -7.82 -22.95 18.54
N THR A 131 -8.01 -21.67 18.19
CA THR A 131 -7.26 -20.98 17.13
C THR A 131 -6.03 -20.23 17.67
N LEU A 132 -6.04 -19.87 18.96
CA LEU A 132 -4.95 -19.13 19.60
C LEU A 132 -3.57 -19.80 19.44
N PRO A 133 -3.39 -21.12 19.63
CA PRO A 133 -2.08 -21.75 19.48
C PRO A 133 -1.50 -21.55 18.09
N TYR A 134 -2.30 -21.73 17.04
CA TYR A 134 -1.86 -21.56 15.64
C TYR A 134 -1.52 -20.10 15.34
N ALA A 135 -2.38 -19.17 15.77
CA ALA A 135 -2.14 -17.74 15.59
C ALA A 135 -0.88 -17.29 16.33
N LYS A 136 -0.66 -17.77 17.56
CA LYS A 136 0.50 -17.46 18.39
C LYS A 136 1.79 -18.02 17.78
N ASP A 137 1.80 -19.29 17.39
CA ASP A 137 2.95 -19.96 16.77
C ASP A 137 3.42 -19.22 15.51
N TYR A 138 2.49 -18.75 14.69
CA TYR A 138 2.79 -17.96 13.51
C TYR A 138 3.31 -16.56 13.88
N MET A 139 2.59 -15.86 14.75
CA MET A 139 2.87 -14.46 15.08
C MET A 139 4.17 -14.26 15.85
N VAL A 140 4.54 -15.17 16.74
CA VAL A 140 5.83 -15.07 17.46
C VAL A 140 6.99 -15.00 16.49
N ILE A 141 7.01 -15.86 15.47
CA ILE A 141 8.08 -15.89 14.47
C ILE A 141 8.06 -14.63 13.61
N VAL A 142 6.87 -14.25 13.12
CA VAL A 142 6.71 -13.04 12.31
C VAL A 142 7.16 -11.80 13.07
N LEU A 143 6.79 -11.66 14.35
CA LEU A 143 7.18 -10.52 15.18
C LEU A 143 8.67 -10.50 15.50
N MET A 144 9.30 -11.66 15.72
CA MET A 144 10.76 -11.75 15.90
C MET A 144 11.51 -11.30 14.63
N GLY A 145 10.98 -11.62 13.45
CA GLY A 145 11.54 -11.22 12.16
C GLY A 145 11.06 -9.85 11.64
N ASN A 146 10.13 -9.20 12.32
CA ASN A 146 9.44 -8.01 11.84
C ASN A 146 10.39 -6.82 11.53
N VAL A 147 11.51 -6.72 12.23
CA VAL A 147 12.54 -5.71 11.93
C VAL A 147 13.06 -5.85 10.50
N PHE A 148 13.29 -7.09 10.05
CA PHE A 148 13.73 -7.35 8.67
C PHE A 148 12.64 -6.97 7.66
N SER A 149 11.38 -7.25 7.99
CA SER A 149 10.22 -6.87 7.17
C SER A 149 10.10 -5.36 7.02
N HIS A 150 10.17 -4.60 8.13
CA HIS A 150 10.12 -3.14 8.11
C HIS A 150 11.27 -2.56 7.28
N MET A 151 12.48 -3.06 7.49
CA MET A 151 13.66 -2.64 6.74
C MET A 151 13.52 -2.95 5.26
N TYR A 152 13.04 -4.15 4.90
CA TYR A 152 12.79 -4.56 3.53
C TYR A 152 11.80 -3.64 2.81
N PHE A 153 10.64 -3.34 3.42
CA PHE A 153 9.65 -2.43 2.84
C PHE A 153 10.19 -1.01 2.70
N GLY A 154 10.88 -0.51 3.72
CA GLY A 154 11.51 0.81 3.70
C GLY A 154 12.55 0.94 2.60
N MET A 155 13.47 -0.02 2.50
CA MET A 155 14.52 -0.01 1.46
C MET A 155 13.96 -0.18 0.06
N ASN A 156 12.88 -0.94 -0.12
CA ASN A 156 12.20 -1.10 -1.39
C ASN A 156 11.66 0.24 -1.92
N ALA A 157 11.03 1.04 -1.05
CA ALA A 157 10.56 2.37 -1.39
C ALA A 157 11.70 3.33 -1.74
N VAL A 158 12.80 3.28 -0.99
CA VAL A 158 14.00 4.09 -1.24
C VAL A 158 14.69 3.70 -2.55
N LEU A 159 14.71 2.42 -2.95
CA LEU A 159 15.22 1.99 -4.26
C LEU A 159 14.47 2.68 -5.41
N ARG A 160 13.14 2.76 -5.33
CA ARG A 160 12.35 3.47 -6.34
C ARG A 160 12.70 4.96 -6.40
N ALA A 161 12.80 5.61 -5.25
CA ALA A 161 13.18 7.02 -5.13
C ALA A 161 14.60 7.30 -5.66
N SER A 162 15.50 6.33 -5.52
CA SER A 162 16.88 6.40 -5.99
C SER A 162 17.05 6.17 -7.50
N GLY A 163 15.96 6.04 -8.25
CA GLY A 163 16.02 5.80 -9.70
C GLY A 163 16.15 4.32 -10.09
N LYS A 164 15.89 3.39 -9.18
CA LYS A 164 16.07 1.94 -9.38
C LYS A 164 14.77 1.12 -9.26
N PRO A 165 13.70 1.46 -10.04
CA PRO A 165 12.41 0.80 -9.91
C PRO A 165 12.46 -0.70 -10.29
N ARG A 166 13.29 -1.08 -11.27
CA ARG A 166 13.47 -2.49 -11.66
C ARG A 166 14.10 -3.32 -10.54
N GLN A 167 15.07 -2.75 -9.81
CA GLN A 167 15.70 -3.45 -8.68
C GLN A 167 14.72 -3.61 -7.52
N ALA A 168 13.87 -2.61 -7.26
CA ALA A 168 12.79 -2.73 -6.29
C ALA A 168 11.80 -3.86 -6.68
N MET A 169 11.42 -3.97 -7.95
CA MET A 169 10.61 -5.07 -8.47
C MET A 169 11.31 -6.43 -8.30
N TYR A 170 12.59 -6.54 -8.67
CA TYR A 170 13.33 -7.80 -8.53
C TYR A 170 13.43 -8.25 -7.08
N ALA A 171 13.61 -7.33 -6.13
CA ALA A 171 13.58 -7.64 -4.71
C ALA A 171 12.23 -8.25 -4.30
N THR A 172 11.13 -7.69 -4.76
CA THR A 172 9.78 -8.18 -4.45
C THR A 172 9.53 -9.53 -5.11
N ILE A 173 9.84 -9.70 -6.40
CA ILE A 173 9.67 -10.97 -7.10
C ILE A 173 10.54 -12.07 -6.47
N PHE A 174 11.79 -11.75 -6.12
CA PHE A 174 12.68 -12.68 -5.42
C PHE A 174 12.06 -13.16 -4.11
N THR A 175 11.52 -12.24 -3.30
CA THR A 175 10.82 -12.57 -2.05
C THR A 175 9.63 -13.49 -2.30
N VAL A 176 8.79 -13.17 -3.28
CA VAL A 176 7.60 -13.96 -3.64
C VAL A 176 7.98 -15.37 -4.11
N VAL A 177 8.91 -15.47 -5.05
CA VAL A 177 9.35 -16.76 -5.60
C VAL A 177 10.02 -17.62 -4.51
N LEU A 178 10.94 -17.04 -3.75
CA LEU A 178 11.65 -17.76 -2.70
C LEU A 178 10.70 -18.25 -1.62
N ASN A 179 9.75 -17.42 -1.19
CA ASN A 179 8.76 -17.82 -0.20
C ASN A 179 7.87 -18.95 -0.74
N THR A 180 7.35 -18.85 -1.97
CA THR A 180 6.54 -19.89 -2.61
C THR A 180 7.28 -21.24 -2.72
N ILE A 181 8.62 -21.21 -2.82
CA ILE A 181 9.45 -22.43 -2.81
C ILE A 181 9.66 -22.95 -1.38
N LEU A 182 9.92 -22.07 -0.44
CA LEU A 182 10.23 -22.43 0.95
C LEU A 182 9.00 -22.90 1.73
N ASP A 183 7.81 -22.34 1.46
CA ASP A 183 6.57 -22.72 2.15
C ASP A 183 6.32 -24.23 2.12
N PRO A 184 6.21 -24.90 0.94
CA PRO A 184 5.97 -26.32 0.91
C PRO A 184 7.14 -27.14 1.51
N ILE A 185 8.38 -26.65 1.42
CA ILE A 185 9.55 -27.35 2.00
C ILE A 185 9.46 -27.33 3.53
N PHE A 186 9.12 -26.21 4.14
CA PHE A 186 9.07 -26.09 5.59
C PHE A 186 7.80 -26.73 6.17
N ILE A 187 6.68 -26.62 5.47
CA ILE A 187 5.39 -27.15 5.94
C ILE A 187 5.38 -28.69 5.86
N TYR A 188 5.76 -29.28 4.71
CA TYR A 188 5.61 -30.72 4.47
C TYR A 188 6.82 -31.55 4.91
N PRO A 189 8.01 -31.51 4.23
CA PRO A 189 9.12 -32.38 4.59
C PRO A 189 9.69 -32.13 5.99
N LEU A 190 9.73 -30.86 6.42
CA LEU A 190 10.27 -30.49 7.73
C LEU A 190 9.23 -30.51 8.85
N ASN A 191 7.96 -30.77 8.53
CA ASN A 191 6.85 -30.86 9.48
C ASN A 191 6.73 -29.66 10.44
N MET A 192 7.10 -28.47 9.97
CA MET A 192 7.06 -27.26 10.82
C MET A 192 5.66 -26.64 10.91
N GLY A 193 4.70 -27.15 10.14
CA GLY A 193 3.32 -26.65 10.14
C GLY A 193 3.24 -25.15 9.83
N ILE A 194 2.39 -24.43 10.57
CA ILE A 194 2.18 -22.98 10.37
C ILE A 194 3.44 -22.15 10.69
N GLN A 195 4.30 -22.64 11.57
CA GLN A 195 5.59 -22.00 11.87
C GLN A 195 6.50 -22.00 10.63
N GLY A 196 6.44 -23.06 9.81
CA GLY A 196 7.20 -23.15 8.56
C GLY A 196 6.88 -22.02 7.60
N ALA A 197 5.62 -21.69 7.41
CA ALA A 197 5.19 -20.56 6.59
C ALA A 197 5.72 -19.22 7.14
N ALA A 198 5.69 -19.02 8.46
CA ALA A 198 6.25 -17.83 9.10
C ALA A 198 7.77 -17.71 8.85
N TYR A 199 8.53 -18.79 9.02
CA TYR A 199 9.96 -18.80 8.73
C TYR A 199 10.27 -18.56 7.24
N ALA A 200 9.49 -19.15 6.33
CA ALA A 200 9.65 -18.94 4.90
C ALA A 200 9.47 -17.46 4.52
N THR A 201 8.46 -16.79 5.08
CA THR A 201 8.20 -15.37 4.88
C THR A 201 9.35 -14.52 5.37
N ILE A 202 9.79 -14.70 6.62
CA ILE A 202 10.86 -13.88 7.20
C ILE A 202 12.19 -14.12 6.51
N LEU A 203 12.53 -15.36 6.22
CA LEU A 203 13.79 -15.72 5.54
C LEU A 203 13.84 -15.12 4.13
N SER A 204 12.75 -15.17 3.39
CA SER A 204 12.66 -14.57 2.05
C SER A 204 12.85 -13.06 2.07
N GLN A 205 12.23 -12.37 3.00
CA GLN A 205 12.38 -10.93 3.18
C GLN A 205 13.78 -10.55 3.66
N MET A 206 14.37 -11.35 4.56
CA MET A 206 15.73 -11.12 5.06
C MET A 206 16.77 -11.24 3.94
N LEU A 207 16.67 -12.27 3.10
CA LEU A 207 17.58 -12.45 1.96
C LEU A 207 17.41 -11.34 0.90
N ALA A 208 16.18 -10.93 0.63
CA ALA A 208 15.91 -9.78 -0.23
C ALA A 208 16.48 -8.47 0.36
N LEU A 209 16.36 -8.27 1.67
CA LEU A 209 16.95 -7.14 2.37
C LEU A 209 18.49 -7.13 2.24
N VAL A 210 19.15 -8.27 2.42
CA VAL A 210 20.61 -8.38 2.25
C VAL A 210 21.01 -7.94 0.84
N TRP A 211 20.25 -8.34 -0.18
CA TRP A 211 20.50 -7.90 -1.54
C TRP A 211 20.27 -6.39 -1.73
N GLN A 212 19.19 -5.83 -1.17
CA GLN A 212 18.93 -4.37 -1.20
C GLN A 212 20.06 -3.59 -0.50
N MET A 213 20.53 -4.06 0.66
CA MET A 213 21.63 -3.43 1.39
C MET A 213 22.94 -3.48 0.60
N ARG A 214 23.20 -4.56 -0.15
CA ARG A 214 24.35 -4.65 -1.08
C ARG A 214 24.28 -3.58 -2.16
N ILE A 215 23.10 -3.31 -2.72
CA ILE A 215 22.93 -2.25 -3.74
C ILE A 215 23.31 -0.88 -3.14
N PHE A 216 22.83 -0.59 -1.92
CA PHE A 216 23.15 0.65 -1.23
C PHE A 216 24.58 0.71 -0.65
N SER A 217 25.31 -0.39 -0.61
CA SER A 217 26.72 -0.42 -0.18
C SER A 217 27.69 0.01 -1.29
N ASN A 218 27.22 0.13 -2.54
CA ASN A 218 28.05 0.56 -3.65
C ASN A 218 28.35 2.06 -3.57
N LYS A 219 29.60 2.42 -3.27
CA LYS A 219 30.07 3.80 -3.11
C LYS A 219 30.01 4.64 -4.40
N ASN A 220 29.89 3.99 -5.56
CA ASN A 220 29.77 4.69 -6.85
C ASN A 220 28.37 5.26 -7.07
N GLU A 221 27.40 4.83 -6.29
CA GLU A 221 26.02 5.31 -6.36
C GLU A 221 25.86 6.63 -5.64
N LEU A 222 24.91 7.44 -6.11
CA LEU A 222 24.62 8.77 -5.52
C LEU A 222 24.18 8.64 -4.07
N LEU A 223 23.25 7.71 -3.82
CA LEU A 223 22.79 7.35 -2.48
C LEU A 223 23.40 6.01 -2.08
N HIS A 224 24.24 6.03 -1.08
CA HIS A 224 24.90 4.83 -0.56
C HIS A 224 25.06 4.89 0.96
N LEU A 225 25.18 3.73 1.59
CA LEU A 225 25.40 3.62 3.02
C LEU A 225 26.82 4.07 3.37
N LYS A 226 26.95 5.04 4.27
CA LYS A 226 28.24 5.53 4.78
C LYS A 226 28.16 5.89 6.26
N ARG A 227 29.28 5.95 6.94
CA ARG A 227 29.32 6.38 8.34
C ARG A 227 28.80 7.81 8.48
N GLY A 228 28.11 8.09 9.60
CA GLY A 228 27.65 9.44 9.97
C GLY A 228 26.27 9.85 9.41
N ILE A 229 25.57 8.99 8.67
CA ILE A 229 24.20 9.30 8.16
C ILE A 229 23.09 8.77 9.05
N TYR A 230 23.40 7.87 10.00
CA TYR A 230 22.40 7.15 10.80
C TYR A 230 21.86 7.97 11.97
N GLY A 231 22.55 9.04 12.38
CA GLY A 231 22.08 9.92 13.44
C GLY A 231 20.77 10.58 13.08
N LEU A 232 19.75 10.38 13.93
CA LEU A 232 18.41 10.93 13.71
C LEU A 232 18.43 12.45 13.79
N LYS A 233 17.95 13.08 12.71
CA LYS A 233 17.71 14.53 12.67
C LYS A 233 16.23 14.83 12.82
N LYS A 234 15.86 15.58 13.86
CA LYS A 234 14.47 15.91 14.20
C LYS A 234 13.66 16.40 12.99
N ALA A 235 14.23 17.28 12.17
CA ALA A 235 13.55 17.79 10.97
C ALA A 235 13.29 16.70 9.91
N ILE A 236 14.26 15.81 9.68
CA ILE A 236 14.13 14.70 8.73
C ILE A 236 13.10 13.69 9.25
N VAL A 237 13.22 13.27 10.51
CA VAL A 237 12.30 12.33 11.16
C VAL A 237 10.87 12.86 11.12
N LYS A 238 10.67 14.14 11.49
CA LYS A 238 9.35 14.78 11.46
C LYS A 238 8.74 14.74 10.06
N ASN A 239 9.51 15.02 9.02
CA ASN A 239 9.02 14.99 7.65
C ASN A 239 8.68 13.57 7.19
N ILE A 240 9.55 12.61 7.44
CA ILE A 240 9.32 11.19 7.10
C ILE A 240 8.03 10.70 7.76
N LEU A 241 7.89 10.91 9.06
CA LEU A 241 6.72 10.43 9.81
C LEU A 241 5.44 11.18 9.43
N ALA A 242 5.51 12.49 9.21
CA ALA A 242 4.34 13.28 8.79
C ALA A 242 3.78 12.82 7.44
N ILE A 243 4.64 12.51 6.47
CA ILE A 243 4.22 12.00 5.16
C ILE A 243 3.74 10.55 5.28
N GLY A 244 4.48 9.72 6.02
CA GLY A 244 4.17 8.30 6.25
C GLY A 244 2.89 8.07 7.06
N LEU A 245 2.46 9.06 7.84
CA LEU A 245 1.21 8.98 8.62
C LEU A 245 -0.03 8.87 7.71
N SER A 246 0.00 9.43 6.49
CA SER A 246 -1.11 9.34 5.54
C SER A 246 -1.43 7.89 5.14
N PRO A 247 -0.51 7.11 4.54
CA PRO A 247 -0.79 5.72 4.19
C PRO A 247 -0.99 4.82 5.42
N PHE A 248 -0.33 5.11 6.53
CA PHE A 248 -0.56 4.39 7.79
C PHE A 248 -2.00 4.55 8.27
N SER A 249 -2.46 5.80 8.40
CA SER A 249 -3.84 6.09 8.84
C SER A 249 -4.88 5.50 7.89
N MET A 250 -4.62 5.53 6.58
CA MET A 250 -5.51 4.92 5.59
C MET A 250 -5.66 3.41 5.83
N ASN A 251 -4.56 2.69 6.09
CA ASN A 251 -4.64 1.26 6.37
C ASN A 251 -5.40 0.95 7.67
N VAL A 252 -5.15 1.70 8.73
CA VAL A 252 -5.89 1.55 10.01
C VAL A 252 -7.38 1.79 9.80
N CYS A 253 -7.75 2.87 9.11
CA CYS A 253 -9.15 3.18 8.83
C CYS A 253 -9.81 2.11 7.95
N ALA A 254 -9.10 1.59 6.94
CA ALA A 254 -9.61 0.52 6.09
C ALA A 254 -9.94 -0.74 6.90
N CYS A 255 -9.09 -1.13 7.86
CA CYS A 255 -9.38 -2.25 8.76
C CYS A 255 -10.66 -2.02 9.59
N ILE A 256 -10.81 -0.82 10.16
CA ILE A 256 -12.01 -0.46 10.94
C ILE A 256 -13.27 -0.53 10.06
N VAL A 257 -13.22 0.07 8.87
CA VAL A 257 -14.34 0.13 7.93
C VAL A 257 -14.78 -1.27 7.51
N VAL A 258 -13.86 -2.18 7.22
CA VAL A 258 -14.17 -3.58 6.86
C VAL A 258 -14.94 -4.29 7.98
N ILE A 259 -14.58 -4.06 9.25
CA ILE A 259 -15.30 -4.60 10.39
C ILE A 259 -16.75 -4.12 10.40
N PHE A 260 -16.99 -2.82 10.16
CA PHE A 260 -18.35 -2.25 10.13
C PHE A 260 -19.15 -2.73 8.91
N ILE A 261 -18.53 -2.87 7.74
CA ILE A 261 -19.17 -3.46 6.56
C ILE A 261 -19.63 -4.88 6.86
N ASN A 262 -18.73 -5.73 7.37
CA ASN A 262 -19.06 -7.12 7.70
C ASN A 262 -20.17 -7.20 8.75
N LYS A 263 -20.11 -6.37 9.80
CA LYS A 263 -21.15 -6.31 10.83
C LYS A 263 -22.51 -5.87 10.27
N GLY A 264 -22.51 -4.87 9.39
CA GLY A 264 -23.74 -4.42 8.72
C GLY A 264 -24.33 -5.50 7.82
N LEU A 265 -23.51 -6.16 7.00
CA LEU A 265 -23.96 -7.24 6.12
C LEU A 265 -24.50 -8.44 6.92
N LEU A 266 -23.80 -8.83 7.98
CA LEU A 266 -24.23 -9.91 8.86
C LEU A 266 -25.60 -9.60 9.51
N MET A 267 -25.78 -8.37 9.98
CA MET A 267 -26.99 -7.93 10.67
C MET A 267 -28.24 -7.91 9.76
N TYR A 268 -28.08 -7.47 8.51
CA TYR A 268 -29.21 -7.27 7.59
C TYR A 268 -29.46 -8.44 6.63
N SER A 269 -28.46 -9.29 6.34
CA SER A 269 -28.59 -10.34 5.32
C SER A 269 -27.84 -11.65 5.65
N GLY A 270 -27.22 -11.74 6.82
CA GLY A 270 -26.56 -12.96 7.29
C GLY A 270 -25.21 -13.26 6.67
N ASP A 271 -24.69 -14.46 6.93
CA ASP A 271 -23.33 -14.89 6.57
C ASP A 271 -23.06 -14.90 5.05
N LEU A 272 -24.08 -15.24 4.25
CA LEU A 272 -23.93 -15.25 2.78
C LEU A 272 -23.61 -13.88 2.21
N ALA A 273 -24.15 -12.79 2.78
CA ALA A 273 -23.84 -11.45 2.35
C ALA A 273 -22.38 -11.04 2.67
N VAL A 274 -21.86 -11.50 3.81
CA VAL A 274 -20.44 -11.33 4.16
C VAL A 274 -19.55 -12.09 3.18
N GLY A 275 -19.93 -13.31 2.81
CA GLY A 275 -19.27 -14.10 1.78
C GLY A 275 -19.27 -13.41 0.42
N ALA A 276 -20.43 -12.85 0.02
CA ALA A 276 -20.58 -12.08 -1.22
C ALA A 276 -19.68 -10.84 -1.24
N TYR A 277 -19.59 -10.11 -0.13
CA TYR A 277 -18.66 -8.99 0.01
C TYR A 277 -17.18 -9.44 -0.12
N GLY A 278 -16.84 -10.58 0.50
CA GLY A 278 -15.49 -11.16 0.36
C GLY A 278 -15.11 -11.42 -1.10
N ILE A 279 -16.03 -11.97 -1.90
CA ILE A 279 -15.82 -12.19 -3.34
C ILE A 279 -15.70 -10.87 -4.10
N ALA A 280 -16.65 -9.95 -3.88
CA ALA A 280 -16.65 -8.63 -4.54
C ALA A 280 -15.38 -7.84 -4.22
N ASN A 281 -14.94 -7.86 -2.96
CA ASN A 281 -13.72 -7.18 -2.52
C ASN A 281 -12.46 -7.77 -3.16
N LYS A 282 -12.38 -9.08 -3.36
CA LYS A 282 -11.24 -9.72 -4.04
C LYS A 282 -11.14 -9.27 -5.51
N VAL A 283 -12.28 -9.18 -6.22
CA VAL A 283 -12.31 -8.67 -7.60
C VAL A 283 -11.88 -7.21 -7.65
N CYS A 284 -12.43 -6.37 -6.78
CA CYS A 284 -12.05 -4.96 -6.65
C CYS A 284 -10.56 -4.77 -6.35
N PHE A 285 -10.02 -5.59 -5.45
CA PHE A 285 -8.64 -5.50 -4.96
C PHE A 285 -7.60 -5.67 -6.07
N ILE A 286 -7.87 -6.47 -7.11
CA ILE A 286 -6.99 -6.63 -8.28
C ILE A 286 -6.74 -5.27 -8.94
N PHE A 287 -7.79 -4.52 -9.23
CA PHE A 287 -7.68 -3.21 -9.88
C PHE A 287 -7.07 -2.14 -8.95
N VAL A 288 -7.38 -2.22 -7.66
CA VAL A 288 -6.75 -1.36 -6.64
C VAL A 288 -5.24 -1.60 -6.58
N MET A 289 -4.78 -2.86 -6.63
CA MET A 289 -3.34 -3.18 -6.62
C MET A 289 -2.62 -2.65 -7.86
N VAL A 290 -3.23 -2.79 -9.04
CA VAL A 290 -2.68 -2.21 -10.29
C VAL A 290 -2.57 -0.69 -10.16
N ASN A 291 -3.60 -0.03 -9.65
CA ASN A 291 -3.58 1.42 -9.46
C ASN A 291 -2.58 1.87 -8.37
N MET A 292 -2.40 1.08 -7.30
CA MET A 292 -1.34 1.30 -6.32
C MET A 292 0.06 1.20 -6.94
N GLY A 293 0.28 0.24 -7.83
CA GLY A 293 1.53 0.14 -8.57
C GLY A 293 1.78 1.37 -9.44
N LEU A 294 0.75 1.87 -10.12
CA LEU A 294 0.80 3.12 -10.90
C LEU A 294 1.21 4.31 -10.02
N THR A 295 0.57 4.49 -8.87
CA THR A 295 0.85 5.61 -7.95
C THR A 295 2.22 5.51 -7.30
N GLN A 296 2.68 4.31 -6.98
CA GLN A 296 4.06 4.08 -6.50
C GLN A 296 5.12 4.42 -7.56
N GLY A 297 4.81 4.16 -8.84
CA GLY A 297 5.68 4.58 -9.96
C GLY A 297 5.65 6.08 -10.20
N MET A 298 4.51 6.73 -10.01
CA MET A 298 4.36 8.19 -10.12
C MET A 298 5.15 8.94 -9.03
N GLN A 299 5.21 8.41 -7.83
CA GLN A 299 5.74 9.06 -6.64
C GLN A 299 7.15 9.67 -6.82
N PRO A 300 8.18 8.93 -7.25
CA PRO A 300 9.52 9.49 -7.41
C PRO A 300 9.59 10.53 -8.52
N ILE A 301 8.79 10.39 -9.58
CA ILE A 301 8.76 11.33 -10.71
C ILE A 301 8.14 12.66 -10.27
N ALA A 302 7.00 12.61 -9.60
CA ALA A 302 6.31 13.80 -9.09
C ALA A 302 7.16 14.51 -8.02
N GLY A 303 7.71 13.78 -7.04
CA GLY A 303 8.55 14.33 -5.99
C GLY A 303 9.80 15.03 -6.54
N TYR A 304 10.50 14.39 -7.47
CA TYR A 304 11.68 14.97 -8.11
C TYR A 304 11.35 16.27 -8.88
N ASN A 305 10.34 16.24 -9.77
CA ASN A 305 9.98 17.40 -10.58
C ASN A 305 9.39 18.54 -9.73
N TYR A 306 8.71 18.23 -8.62
CA TYR A 306 8.31 19.23 -7.63
C TYR A 306 9.52 19.87 -6.96
N GLY A 307 10.48 19.08 -6.50
CA GLY A 307 11.74 19.60 -5.92
C GLY A 307 12.57 20.44 -6.89
N ALA A 308 12.60 20.04 -8.16
CA ALA A 308 13.29 20.74 -9.24
C ALA A 308 12.52 21.94 -9.80
N GLN A 309 11.35 22.28 -9.26
CA GLN A 309 10.47 23.38 -9.72
C GLN A 309 10.07 23.26 -11.21
N LYS A 310 10.05 22.05 -11.78
CA LYS A 310 9.66 21.79 -13.16
C LYS A 310 8.13 21.59 -13.26
N LEU A 311 7.38 22.69 -13.20
CA LEU A 311 5.92 22.70 -13.11
C LEU A 311 5.24 21.96 -14.28
N ASP A 312 5.68 22.21 -15.53
CA ASP A 312 5.07 21.59 -16.71
C ASP A 312 5.21 20.06 -16.68
N ARG A 313 6.36 19.56 -16.24
CA ARG A 313 6.60 18.12 -16.08
C ARG A 313 5.76 17.55 -14.95
N LEU A 314 5.66 18.27 -13.83
CA LEU A 314 4.84 17.89 -12.68
C LEU A 314 3.36 17.76 -13.08
N MET A 315 2.83 18.74 -13.83
CA MET A 315 1.45 18.70 -14.35
C MET A 315 1.25 17.54 -15.34
N ARG A 316 2.23 17.28 -16.20
CA ARG A 316 2.18 16.18 -17.15
C ARG A 316 2.16 14.82 -16.46
N VAL A 317 2.95 14.64 -15.39
CA VAL A 317 2.93 13.41 -14.56
C VAL A 317 1.55 13.20 -13.96
N LEU A 318 0.99 14.24 -13.32
CA LEU A 318 -0.34 14.18 -12.71
C LEU A 318 -1.41 13.80 -13.75
N SER A 319 -1.44 14.51 -14.88
CA SER A 319 -2.42 14.26 -15.94
C SER A 319 -2.34 12.83 -16.48
N LEU A 320 -1.15 12.35 -16.83
CA LEU A 320 -0.96 11.01 -17.37
C LEU A 320 -1.31 9.92 -16.34
N ALA A 321 -0.92 10.11 -15.08
CA ALA A 321 -1.24 9.16 -14.02
C ALA A 321 -2.75 9.15 -13.73
N THR A 322 -3.42 10.31 -13.73
CA THR A 322 -4.88 10.39 -13.54
C THR A 322 -5.61 9.68 -14.67
N ILE A 323 -5.24 9.92 -15.93
CA ILE A 323 -5.83 9.22 -17.09
C ILE A 323 -5.61 7.70 -16.95
N ALA A 324 -4.37 7.26 -16.68
CA ALA A 324 -4.08 5.84 -16.56
C ALA A 324 -4.84 5.20 -15.39
N GLY A 325 -4.89 5.85 -14.22
CA GLY A 325 -5.63 5.37 -13.06
C GLY A 325 -7.14 5.27 -13.32
N THR A 326 -7.72 6.28 -13.96
CA THR A 326 -9.13 6.26 -14.36
C THR A 326 -9.43 5.15 -15.37
N VAL A 327 -8.54 4.92 -16.36
CA VAL A 327 -8.69 3.81 -17.31
C VAL A 327 -8.67 2.47 -16.60
N ILE A 328 -7.71 2.23 -15.69
CA ILE A 328 -7.62 0.99 -14.90
C ILE A 328 -8.92 0.73 -14.14
N THR A 329 -9.41 1.73 -13.41
CA THR A 329 -10.63 1.57 -12.60
C THR A 329 -11.91 1.55 -13.45
N THR A 330 -11.93 2.18 -14.62
CA THR A 330 -13.03 2.05 -15.58
C THR A 330 -13.09 0.64 -16.16
N ILE A 331 -11.95 0.02 -16.45
CA ILE A 331 -11.93 -1.40 -16.85
C ILE A 331 -12.50 -2.27 -15.72
N GLY A 332 -12.14 -1.99 -14.46
CA GLY A 332 -12.72 -2.69 -13.29
C GLY A 332 -14.22 -2.52 -13.19
N PHE A 333 -14.73 -1.30 -13.39
CA PHE A 333 -16.16 -1.03 -13.45
C PHE A 333 -16.85 -1.83 -14.58
N LEU A 334 -16.29 -1.83 -15.78
CA LEU A 334 -16.84 -2.58 -16.92
C LEU A 334 -16.85 -4.09 -16.67
N VAL A 335 -15.81 -4.62 -16.03
CA VAL A 335 -15.76 -6.04 -15.62
C VAL A 335 -16.89 -6.36 -14.63
N ALA A 336 -17.12 -5.50 -13.64
CA ALA A 336 -18.18 -5.68 -12.67
C ALA A 336 -19.60 -5.58 -13.27
N GLU A 337 -19.78 -4.76 -14.29
CA GLU A 337 -21.09 -4.58 -14.95
C GLU A 337 -21.37 -5.65 -16.02
N LEU A 338 -20.38 -5.97 -16.83
CA LEU A 338 -20.59 -6.84 -18.02
C LEU A 338 -20.44 -8.33 -17.70
N ILE A 339 -19.51 -8.69 -16.81
CA ILE A 339 -19.17 -10.08 -16.50
C ILE A 339 -19.12 -10.42 -15.00
N PRO A 340 -20.03 -9.91 -14.16
CA PRO A 340 -19.96 -10.17 -12.71
C PRO A 340 -20.21 -11.64 -12.37
N GLY A 341 -21.07 -12.34 -13.13
CA GLY A 341 -21.37 -13.77 -12.94
C GLY A 341 -20.13 -14.65 -13.11
N PRO A 342 -19.40 -14.61 -14.23
CA PRO A 342 -18.14 -15.29 -14.37
C PRO A 342 -17.12 -14.97 -13.28
N CYS A 343 -17.00 -13.70 -12.85
CA CYS A 343 -16.12 -13.30 -11.76
C CYS A 343 -16.49 -14.00 -10.43
N ALA A 344 -17.79 -14.05 -10.09
CA ALA A 344 -18.25 -14.72 -8.87
C ALA A 344 -18.03 -16.24 -8.93
N ARG A 345 -18.26 -16.87 -10.09
CA ARG A 345 -18.08 -18.32 -10.31
C ARG A 345 -16.63 -18.79 -10.16
N LEU A 346 -15.66 -17.92 -10.28
CA LEU A 346 -14.26 -18.25 -9.99
C LEU A 346 -14.03 -18.63 -8.50
N PHE A 347 -14.89 -18.14 -7.60
CA PHE A 347 -14.71 -18.30 -6.16
C PHE A 347 -15.69 -19.27 -5.53
N THR A 348 -16.86 -19.52 -6.15
CA THR A 348 -17.90 -20.37 -5.60
C THR A 348 -18.76 -21.02 -6.67
N THR A 349 -19.33 -22.18 -6.34
CA THR A 349 -20.35 -22.88 -7.15
C THR A 349 -21.75 -22.72 -6.59
N ASP A 350 -21.90 -22.14 -5.40
CA ASP A 350 -23.20 -21.89 -4.75
C ASP A 350 -23.95 -20.78 -5.48
N GLN A 351 -25.15 -21.10 -6.02
CA GLN A 351 -25.91 -20.16 -6.84
C GLN A 351 -26.41 -18.95 -6.03
N GLN A 352 -26.82 -19.15 -4.77
CA GLN A 352 -27.27 -18.04 -3.92
C GLN A 352 -26.15 -17.06 -3.64
N LEU A 353 -24.97 -17.58 -3.34
CA LEU A 353 -23.78 -16.77 -3.10
C LEU A 353 -23.33 -16.04 -4.39
N ILE A 354 -23.44 -16.70 -5.55
CA ILE A 354 -23.18 -16.06 -6.86
C ILE A 354 -24.12 -14.88 -7.08
N ASP A 355 -25.42 -15.06 -6.90
CA ASP A 355 -26.42 -14.01 -7.14
C ASP A 355 -26.23 -12.80 -6.22
N LEU A 356 -25.96 -13.04 -4.94
CA LEU A 356 -25.62 -11.99 -3.97
C LEU A 356 -24.31 -11.27 -4.35
N SER A 357 -23.30 -12.03 -4.79
CA SER A 357 -22.02 -11.47 -5.21
C SER A 357 -22.14 -10.62 -6.47
N VAL A 358 -22.95 -11.04 -7.43
CA VAL A 358 -23.22 -10.30 -8.67
C VAL A 358 -23.88 -8.95 -8.36
N ASN A 359 -24.94 -8.97 -7.52
CA ASN A 359 -25.62 -7.75 -7.11
C ASN A 359 -24.68 -6.82 -6.33
N GLY A 360 -23.99 -7.37 -5.32
CA GLY A 360 -23.06 -6.63 -4.49
C GLY A 360 -21.89 -6.03 -5.30
N LEU A 361 -21.32 -6.79 -6.25
CA LEU A 361 -20.22 -6.34 -7.10
C LEU A 361 -20.64 -5.17 -7.98
N ARG A 362 -21.80 -5.23 -8.62
CA ARG A 362 -22.33 -4.14 -9.43
C ARG A 362 -22.54 -2.86 -8.63
N ILE A 363 -23.20 -2.95 -7.47
CA ILE A 363 -23.44 -1.77 -6.64
C ILE A 363 -22.12 -1.22 -6.11
N MET A 364 -21.27 -2.06 -5.52
CA MET A 364 -20.01 -1.65 -4.92
C MET A 364 -19.09 -0.94 -5.91
N MET A 365 -19.07 -1.41 -7.17
CA MET A 365 -18.19 -0.86 -8.21
C MET A 365 -18.90 0.18 -9.12
N ALA A 366 -20.13 0.60 -8.81
CA ALA A 366 -20.89 1.56 -9.63
C ALA A 366 -20.15 2.90 -9.85
N ALA A 367 -19.41 3.40 -8.86
CA ALA A 367 -18.60 4.62 -8.95
C ALA A 367 -17.09 4.32 -9.06
N PHE A 368 -16.70 3.07 -9.32
CA PHE A 368 -15.30 2.65 -9.24
C PHE A 368 -14.41 3.37 -10.26
N MET A 369 -14.96 3.83 -11.38
CA MET A 369 -14.24 4.66 -12.35
C MET A 369 -13.64 5.93 -11.73
N LEU A 370 -14.23 6.46 -10.66
CA LEU A 370 -13.79 7.67 -9.97
C LEU A 370 -12.67 7.38 -8.95
N VAL A 371 -12.59 6.14 -8.46
CA VAL A 371 -11.61 5.73 -7.44
C VAL A 371 -10.18 5.88 -7.96
N GLY A 372 -9.95 5.63 -9.25
CA GLY A 372 -8.64 5.75 -9.88
C GLY A 372 -8.04 7.14 -9.78
N SER A 373 -8.79 8.15 -10.18
CA SER A 373 -8.39 9.57 -10.09
C SER A 373 -8.22 10.00 -8.64
N GLN A 374 -9.14 9.63 -7.76
CA GLN A 374 -9.06 9.96 -6.33
C GLN A 374 -7.77 9.41 -5.68
N MET A 375 -7.42 8.15 -5.96
CA MET A 375 -6.18 7.54 -5.48
C MET A 375 -4.95 8.26 -6.03
N VAL A 376 -4.93 8.61 -7.31
CA VAL A 376 -3.82 9.33 -7.93
C VAL A 376 -3.65 10.71 -7.32
N ILE A 377 -4.74 11.48 -7.14
CA ILE A 377 -4.72 12.81 -6.54
C ILE A 377 -4.18 12.75 -5.10
N THR A 378 -4.67 11.83 -4.31
CA THR A 378 -4.23 11.64 -2.92
C THR A 378 -2.74 11.31 -2.83
N ASN A 379 -2.28 10.35 -3.65
CA ASN A 379 -0.87 9.96 -3.71
C ASN A 379 0.03 11.04 -4.34
N PHE A 380 -0.51 11.87 -5.23
CA PHE A 380 0.22 13.01 -5.76
C PHE A 380 0.57 14.02 -4.66
N PHE A 381 -0.40 14.40 -3.81
CA PHE A 381 -0.11 15.28 -2.67
C PHE A 381 0.90 14.68 -1.70
N GLN A 382 0.85 13.36 -1.49
CA GLN A 382 1.84 12.62 -0.71
C GLN A 382 3.23 12.72 -1.37
N SER A 383 3.30 12.53 -2.69
CA SER A 383 4.55 12.53 -3.47
C SER A 383 5.28 13.88 -3.48
N ILE A 384 4.54 14.97 -3.37
CA ILE A 384 5.11 16.34 -3.26
C ILE A 384 5.29 16.82 -1.82
N GLY A 385 5.13 15.91 -0.85
CA GLY A 385 5.34 16.20 0.58
C GLY A 385 4.22 17.01 1.25
N LYS A 386 3.03 17.15 0.63
CA LYS A 386 1.87 17.83 1.22
C LYS A 386 1.09 16.87 2.13
N ALA A 387 1.75 16.39 3.18
CA ALA A 387 1.26 15.38 4.09
C ALA A 387 -0.14 15.67 4.66
N LYS A 388 -0.42 16.91 5.09
CA LYS A 388 -1.71 17.29 5.65
C LYS A 388 -2.86 17.14 4.65
N ILE A 389 -2.65 17.51 3.39
CA ILE A 389 -3.66 17.38 2.33
C ILE A 389 -3.88 15.92 1.99
N SER A 390 -2.81 15.16 1.79
CA SER A 390 -2.88 13.73 1.51
C SER A 390 -3.59 12.97 2.63
N MET A 391 -3.24 13.25 3.89
CA MET A 391 -3.88 12.63 5.05
C MET A 391 -5.37 12.99 5.13
N PHE A 392 -5.73 14.26 4.92
CA PHE A 392 -7.12 14.67 4.90
C PHE A 392 -7.92 13.93 3.81
N LEU A 393 -7.42 13.85 2.58
CA LEU A 393 -8.10 13.15 1.48
C LEU A 393 -8.24 11.65 1.76
N SER A 394 -7.22 11.03 2.34
CA SER A 394 -7.26 9.60 2.70
C SER A 394 -8.26 9.31 3.81
N LEU A 395 -8.25 10.12 4.87
CA LEU A 395 -9.12 9.94 6.02
C LEU A 395 -10.57 10.35 5.73
N SER A 396 -10.79 11.42 4.96
CA SER A 396 -12.13 11.90 4.64
C SER A 396 -12.94 10.84 3.89
N ARG A 397 -12.33 10.15 2.92
CA ARG A 397 -12.99 9.05 2.20
C ARG A 397 -13.50 7.96 3.15
N GLN A 398 -12.66 7.52 4.09
CA GLN A 398 -12.96 6.41 4.98
C GLN A 398 -13.83 6.83 6.18
N MET A 399 -13.44 7.89 6.89
CA MET A 399 -14.03 8.27 8.17
C MET A 399 -15.13 9.33 8.06
N LEU A 400 -14.98 10.31 7.13
CA LEU A 400 -15.97 11.38 7.01
C LEU A 400 -17.13 11.01 6.07
N PHE A 401 -16.87 10.16 5.07
CA PHE A 401 -17.90 9.82 4.07
C PHE A 401 -18.37 8.38 4.22
N LEU A 402 -17.48 7.37 4.14
CA LEU A 402 -17.90 5.98 4.15
C LEU A 402 -18.47 5.55 5.51
N PHE A 403 -17.79 5.85 6.60
CA PHE A 403 -18.22 5.42 7.93
C PHE A 403 -19.61 5.97 8.32
N PRO A 404 -19.95 7.26 8.18
CA PRO A 404 -21.29 7.76 8.43
C PRO A 404 -22.34 7.15 7.49
N MET A 405 -22.01 6.93 6.19
CA MET A 405 -22.94 6.30 5.27
C MET A 405 -23.26 4.86 5.67
N LEU A 406 -22.27 4.11 6.16
CA LEU A 406 -22.47 2.75 6.69
C LEU A 406 -23.34 2.70 7.95
N LEU A 407 -23.44 3.77 8.70
CA LEU A 407 -24.33 3.87 9.86
C LEU A 407 -25.75 4.33 9.48
N ILE A 408 -25.87 5.20 8.49
CA ILE A 408 -27.13 5.88 8.13
C ILE A 408 -27.89 5.10 7.06
N LEU A 409 -27.29 4.77 5.92
CA LEU A 409 -27.99 4.16 4.79
C LEU A 409 -28.63 2.81 5.10
N PRO A 410 -28.01 1.89 5.85
CA PRO A 410 -28.62 0.61 6.15
C PRO A 410 -29.90 0.72 6.98
N THR A 411 -30.09 1.83 7.75
CA THR A 411 -31.32 2.06 8.51
C THR A 411 -32.54 2.30 7.61
N PHE A 412 -32.32 2.79 6.38
CA PHE A 412 -33.38 3.08 5.39
C PHE A 412 -33.49 2.02 4.30
N MET A 413 -32.37 1.40 3.90
CA MET A 413 -32.27 0.52 2.73
C MET A 413 -31.86 -0.92 3.09
N GLY A 414 -31.67 -1.24 4.36
CA GLY A 414 -31.22 -2.57 4.78
C GLY A 414 -29.83 -2.92 4.20
N VAL A 415 -29.70 -4.14 3.68
CA VAL A 415 -28.44 -4.63 3.10
C VAL A 415 -27.95 -3.78 1.90
N ASP A 416 -28.86 -3.29 1.08
CA ASP A 416 -28.51 -2.45 -0.07
C ASP A 416 -27.88 -1.13 0.39
N GLY A 417 -28.28 -0.62 1.56
CA GLY A 417 -27.65 0.56 2.16
C GLY A 417 -26.17 0.35 2.49
N VAL A 418 -25.77 -0.87 2.90
CA VAL A 418 -24.35 -1.20 3.10
C VAL A 418 -23.59 -1.13 1.77
N TRP A 419 -24.14 -1.73 0.72
CA TRP A 419 -23.51 -1.72 -0.61
C TRP A 419 -23.42 -0.31 -1.21
N TRP A 420 -24.51 0.47 -1.15
CA TRP A 420 -24.55 1.83 -1.69
C TRP A 420 -23.68 2.83 -0.91
N SER A 421 -23.33 2.53 0.33
CA SER A 421 -22.44 3.39 1.12
C SER A 421 -21.07 3.59 0.44
N MET A 422 -20.57 2.58 -0.27
CA MET A 422 -19.26 2.65 -0.94
C MET A 422 -19.26 3.59 -2.15
N PRO A 423 -20.10 3.41 -3.19
CA PRO A 423 -20.07 4.29 -4.36
C PRO A 423 -20.48 5.74 -4.03
N ILE A 424 -21.37 5.97 -3.07
CA ILE A 424 -21.74 7.33 -2.65
C ILE A 424 -20.54 8.02 -2.00
N SER A 425 -19.86 7.37 -1.06
CA SER A 425 -18.68 7.93 -0.41
C SER A 425 -17.52 8.14 -1.38
N ASP A 426 -17.32 7.24 -2.33
CA ASP A 426 -16.28 7.38 -3.38
C ASP A 426 -16.55 8.57 -4.27
N THR A 427 -17.81 8.80 -4.64
CA THR A 427 -18.23 9.97 -5.45
C THR A 427 -17.97 11.28 -4.69
N ILE A 428 -18.35 11.36 -3.42
CA ILE A 428 -18.11 12.56 -2.61
C ILE A 428 -16.61 12.78 -2.42
N ALA A 429 -15.85 11.73 -2.15
CA ALA A 429 -14.39 11.81 -1.98
C ALA A 429 -13.68 12.30 -3.24
N GLU A 430 -14.14 11.86 -4.44
CA GLU A 430 -13.58 12.34 -5.71
C GLU A 430 -13.87 13.82 -5.93
N ILE A 431 -15.09 14.28 -5.69
CA ILE A 431 -15.45 15.70 -5.82
C ILE A 431 -14.54 16.56 -4.91
N VAL A 432 -14.36 16.14 -3.66
CA VAL A 432 -13.47 16.83 -2.72
C VAL A 432 -12.01 16.81 -3.21
N ALA A 433 -11.52 15.68 -3.70
CA ALA A 433 -10.17 15.55 -4.20
C ALA A 433 -9.89 16.45 -5.40
N VAL A 434 -10.82 16.48 -6.37
CA VAL A 434 -10.72 17.34 -7.56
C VAL A 434 -10.76 18.82 -7.21
N VAL A 435 -11.68 19.24 -6.33
CA VAL A 435 -11.79 20.63 -5.88
C VAL A 435 -10.51 21.07 -5.15
N MET A 436 -9.98 20.24 -4.26
CA MET A 436 -8.74 20.53 -3.55
C MET A 436 -7.53 20.58 -4.50
N MET A 437 -7.46 19.68 -5.47
CA MET A 437 -6.41 19.67 -6.48
C MET A 437 -6.48 20.94 -7.34
N TYR A 438 -7.65 21.30 -7.85
CA TYR A 438 -7.85 22.51 -8.66
C TYR A 438 -7.42 23.75 -7.90
N THR A 439 -7.89 23.91 -6.65
CA THR A 439 -7.57 25.06 -5.80
C THR A 439 -6.07 25.14 -5.50
N TYR A 440 -5.46 24.01 -5.18
CA TYR A 440 -4.02 23.96 -4.91
C TYR A 440 -3.19 24.33 -6.14
N MET A 441 -3.54 23.77 -7.30
CA MET A 441 -2.79 24.01 -8.53
C MET A 441 -2.94 25.45 -9.03
N LYS A 442 -4.11 26.06 -8.89
CA LYS A 442 -4.32 27.47 -9.20
C LYS A 442 -3.40 28.36 -8.34
N LYS A 443 -3.33 28.09 -7.04
CA LYS A 443 -2.45 28.82 -6.12
C LYS A 443 -0.97 28.58 -6.45
N PHE A 444 -0.60 27.34 -6.72
CA PHE A 444 0.78 26.96 -7.04
C PHE A 444 1.28 27.60 -8.34
N LYS A 445 0.47 27.59 -9.41
CA LYS A 445 0.79 28.30 -10.67
C LYS A 445 1.00 29.80 -10.46
N LYS A 446 0.12 30.43 -9.66
CA LYS A 446 0.25 31.87 -9.36
C LYS A 446 1.58 32.17 -8.65
N GLN A 447 1.95 31.38 -7.64
CA GLN A 447 3.22 31.55 -6.92
C GLN A 447 4.44 31.31 -7.81
N HIS A 448 4.40 30.30 -8.68
CA HIS A 448 5.47 30.00 -9.60
C HIS A 448 5.70 31.14 -10.61
N ASN A 449 4.63 31.67 -11.18
CA ASN A 449 4.72 32.80 -12.13
C ASN A 449 5.27 34.07 -11.47
N LEU A 450 4.93 34.32 -10.21
CA LEU A 450 5.47 35.46 -9.43
C LEU A 450 6.96 35.28 -9.14
N SER A 451 7.42 34.07 -8.81
CA SER A 451 8.86 33.80 -8.59
C SER A 451 9.68 33.99 -9.85
N MET A 452 9.17 33.50 -10.99
CA MET A 452 9.84 33.66 -12.30
C MET A 452 9.87 35.12 -12.79
N ALA A 453 8.88 35.93 -12.42
CA ALA A 453 8.89 37.38 -12.72
C ALA A 453 9.94 38.12 -11.88
N ASN A 454 10.09 37.75 -10.59
CA ASN A 454 11.09 38.36 -9.71
C ASN A 454 12.55 37.97 -10.02
N GLU A 455 12.78 36.82 -10.66
CA GLU A 455 14.13 36.39 -11.11
C GLU A 455 14.56 37.08 -12.42
N LYS A 456 13.67 37.76 -13.12
CA LYS A 456 13.94 38.50 -14.37
C LYS A 456 14.24 39.99 -14.14
N HIS A 457 14.03 40.47 -12.94
CA HIS A 457 14.40 41.80 -12.47
C HIS A 457 15.58 41.72 -11.49
#